data_300067774c0da71a251d1c92313f5221
#
_entry.id   300067774c0da71a251d1c92313f5221
#
_cell.length_a   1.000
_cell.length_b   1.000
_cell.length_c   1.000
_cell.angle_alpha   90.00
_cell.angle_beta   90.00
_cell.angle_gamma   90.00
#
_symmetry.space_group_name_H-M   'P 1'
#
loop_
_entity.id
_entity.type
_entity.pdbx_description
1 polymer ?
#
loop_
_entity_poly.entity_id
_entity_poly.type
_entity_poly.pdbx_seq_one_letter_code
_entity_poly.pdbx_strand_id
1 'polypeptide(L)'
;MKNWKIIGLILIILLAVVAVSGCIGDDSDSDSPVLDVDAINITEDGTYDSKEEVAAYISEYHKLPSNYITKSEAKALGWHGGSVEKYAPGKCIGGDVFTNRQSILPITHEYRECDIDTLGASSRGPKRIVYSIDDFEVYYTGDHYASFEHLT
;
A
#
# COMPACT_ATOMS: atom_id res chain seq x y z
N MET A 1 55.01 51.65 -21.85
CA MET A 1 54.39 50.49 -22.44
C MET A 1 54.18 49.46 -21.32
N LYS A 2 52.99 49.37 -20.96
CA LYS A 2 52.17 48.23 -20.83
C LYS A 2 52.08 47.48 -19.57
N ASN A 3 51.08 47.63 -18.79
CA ASN A 3 50.57 46.56 -17.94
C ASN A 3 49.04 46.66 -17.78
N TRP A 4 48.40 46.74 -18.95
CA TRP A 4 46.92 46.83 -19.00
C TRP A 4 46.21 45.53 -19.00
N LYS A 5 46.89 44.38 -19.00
CA LYS A 5 46.25 43.09 -19.18
C LYS A 5 45.91 42.34 -17.87
N ILE A 6 46.22 42.91 -16.73
CA ILE A 6 46.00 42.21 -15.44
C ILE A 6 44.75 42.71 -14.68
N ILE A 7 44.22 43.87 -15.07
CA ILE A 7 43.06 44.46 -14.37
C ILE A 7 41.72 43.89 -14.86
N GLY A 8 41.70 43.24 -16.02
CA GLY A 8 40.48 42.69 -16.59
C GLY A 8 40.06 41.31 -16.04
N LEU A 9 40.95 40.64 -15.30
CA LEU A 9 40.69 39.25 -14.87
C LEU A 9 40.16 39.14 -13.42
N ILE A 10 40.23 40.21 -12.66
CA ILE A 10 39.78 40.20 -11.25
C ILE A 10 38.33 40.64 -11.11
N LEU A 11 37.72 41.23 -12.14
CA LEU A 11 36.36 41.74 -12.08
C LEU A 11 35.30 40.70 -12.46
N ILE A 12 35.70 39.52 -12.96
CA ILE A 12 34.75 38.47 -13.41
C ILE A 12 34.47 37.44 -12.30
N ILE A 13 35.27 37.39 -11.24
CA ILE A 13 35.10 36.40 -10.17
C ILE A 13 34.14 36.89 -9.06
N LEU A 14 33.74 38.14 -9.07
CA LEU A 14 32.92 38.73 -7.99
C LEU A 14 31.43 38.81 -8.32
N LEU A 15 30.98 38.21 -9.42
CA LEU A 15 29.56 38.26 -9.85
C LEU A 15 28.86 36.91 -9.85
N ALA A 16 29.44 35.88 -9.20
CA ALA A 16 28.86 34.55 -9.12
C ALA A 16 28.39 34.14 -7.69
N VAL A 17 28.20 35.13 -6.82
CA VAL A 17 27.62 34.88 -5.48
C VAL A 17 26.43 35.82 -5.29
N VAL A 18 25.37 35.59 -6.06
CA VAL A 18 24.08 36.18 -5.75
C VAL A 18 22.99 35.18 -6.05
N ALA A 19 22.26 34.89 -4.98
CA ALA A 19 20.91 34.34 -4.94
C ALA A 19 20.75 32.86 -5.18
N VAL A 20 21.06 32.06 -4.16
CA VAL A 20 20.12 31.04 -3.77
C VAL A 20 19.34 31.57 -2.58
N SER A 21 18.42 32.47 -2.84
CA SER A 21 17.27 32.66 -1.97
C SER A 21 16.33 31.50 -2.28
N GLY A 22 16.53 30.39 -1.61
CA GLY A 22 15.54 29.34 -1.56
C GLY A 22 14.25 29.90 -0.97
N CYS A 23 13.21 30.03 -1.76
CA CYS A 23 11.86 30.04 -1.27
C CYS A 23 11.64 28.73 -0.55
N ILE A 24 11.62 28.77 0.77
CA ILE A 24 11.01 27.73 1.59
C ILE A 24 9.52 27.93 1.38
N GLY A 25 8.96 27.25 0.38
CA GLY A 25 7.55 26.96 0.30
C GLY A 25 7.29 25.93 1.37
N ASP A 26 6.56 26.31 2.38
CA ASP A 26 5.95 25.44 3.36
C ASP A 26 4.73 24.80 2.69
N ASP A 27 4.97 23.80 1.85
CA ASP A 27 3.96 22.90 1.36
C ASP A 27 3.90 21.72 2.34
N SER A 28 3.04 21.84 3.32
CA SER A 28 2.56 20.74 4.12
C SER A 28 1.61 19.90 3.27
N ASP A 29 2.15 19.26 2.22
CA ASP A 29 1.54 18.08 1.65
C ASP A 29 1.82 16.91 2.61
N SER A 30 0.75 16.41 3.21
CA SER A 30 0.75 15.13 3.88
C SER A 30 0.77 14.03 2.82
N ASP A 31 1.90 13.95 2.12
CA ASP A 31 2.20 12.84 1.21
C ASP A 31 2.63 11.64 2.08
N SER A 32 1.65 10.84 2.48
CA SER A 32 1.95 9.49 2.95
C SER A 32 2.61 8.78 1.77
N PRO A 33 3.82 8.21 1.93
CA PRO A 33 4.47 7.54 0.82
C PRO A 33 3.59 6.39 0.32
N VAL A 34 3.08 6.53 -0.90
CA VAL A 34 2.42 5.44 -1.62
C VAL A 34 3.41 4.28 -1.71
N LEU A 35 2.95 3.09 -1.39
CA LEU A 35 3.79 1.90 -1.40
C LEU A 35 4.33 1.66 -2.81
N ASP A 36 5.65 1.55 -2.95
CA ASP A 36 6.29 1.14 -4.20
C ASP A 36 6.13 -0.37 -4.39
N VAL A 37 4.99 -0.75 -4.94
CA VAL A 37 4.64 -2.17 -5.17
C VAL A 37 5.48 -2.82 -6.24
N ASP A 38 6.04 -2.05 -7.18
CA ASP A 38 6.89 -2.55 -8.27
C ASP A 38 8.25 -3.05 -7.76
N ALA A 39 8.67 -2.59 -6.59
CA ALA A 39 9.90 -3.06 -5.95
C ALA A 39 9.75 -4.41 -5.22
N ILE A 40 8.51 -4.91 -5.06
CA ILE A 40 8.21 -6.14 -4.31
C ILE A 40 8.21 -7.33 -5.27
N ASN A 41 9.11 -8.27 -5.04
CA ASN A 41 9.21 -9.47 -5.88
C ASN A 41 8.15 -10.49 -5.49
N ILE A 42 7.09 -10.59 -6.31
CA ILE A 42 6.00 -11.55 -6.17
C ILE A 42 5.89 -12.44 -7.41
N THR A 43 5.30 -13.62 -7.23
CA THR A 43 4.95 -14.55 -8.32
C THR A 43 3.49 -14.97 -8.22
N GLU A 44 2.86 -15.30 -9.35
CA GLU A 44 1.42 -15.61 -9.39
C GLU A 44 1.04 -16.84 -8.54
N ASP A 45 1.94 -17.80 -8.39
CA ASP A 45 1.76 -19.02 -7.62
C ASP A 45 2.26 -18.92 -6.16
N GLY A 46 2.73 -17.73 -5.76
CA GLY A 46 3.23 -17.47 -4.42
C GLY A 46 2.14 -17.48 -3.33
N THR A 47 2.58 -17.62 -2.09
CA THR A 47 1.74 -17.55 -0.89
C THR A 47 2.11 -16.31 -0.11
N TYR A 48 1.16 -15.41 0.07
CA TYR A 48 1.39 -14.09 0.65
C TYR A 48 0.28 -13.71 1.62
N ASP A 49 0.64 -13.04 2.73
CA ASP A 49 -0.32 -12.49 3.69
C ASP A 49 0.15 -11.19 4.35
N SER A 50 1.34 -10.70 4.03
CA SER A 50 1.79 -9.37 4.47
C SER A 50 1.10 -8.24 3.69
N LYS A 51 1.01 -7.07 4.30
CA LYS A 51 0.40 -5.88 3.71
C LYS A 51 1.01 -5.55 2.34
N GLU A 52 2.32 -5.53 2.26
CA GLU A 52 3.09 -5.12 1.10
C GLU A 52 2.95 -6.13 -0.05
N GLU A 53 3.13 -7.42 0.24
CA GLU A 53 3.06 -8.47 -0.78
C GLU A 53 1.65 -8.64 -1.35
N VAL A 54 0.62 -8.59 -0.50
CA VAL A 54 -0.77 -8.71 -0.95
C VAL A 54 -1.19 -7.49 -1.76
N ALA A 55 -0.76 -6.27 -1.39
CA ALA A 55 -1.01 -5.08 -2.18
C ALA A 55 -0.36 -5.19 -3.57
N ALA A 56 0.93 -5.56 -3.63
CA ALA A 56 1.64 -5.78 -4.89
C ALA A 56 0.96 -6.86 -5.74
N TYR A 57 0.52 -7.96 -5.12
CA TYR A 57 -0.16 -9.04 -5.82
C TYR A 57 -1.49 -8.60 -6.45
N ILE A 58 -2.31 -7.83 -5.73
CA ILE A 58 -3.58 -7.30 -6.25
C ILE A 58 -3.31 -6.33 -7.41
N SER A 59 -2.33 -5.45 -7.28
CA SER A 59 -1.98 -4.49 -8.33
C SER A 59 -1.50 -5.18 -9.61
N GLU A 60 -0.71 -6.25 -9.49
CA GLU A 60 -0.15 -6.97 -10.64
C GLU A 60 -1.15 -7.95 -11.27
N TYR A 61 -1.83 -8.77 -10.43
CA TYR A 61 -2.64 -9.89 -10.93
C TYR A 61 -4.15 -9.65 -10.86
N HIS A 62 -4.61 -8.53 -10.31
CA HIS A 62 -6.03 -8.15 -10.21
C HIS A 62 -6.90 -9.21 -9.51
N LYS A 63 -6.33 -9.91 -8.54
CA LYS A 63 -6.96 -10.96 -7.72
C LYS A 63 -6.19 -11.16 -6.42
N LEU A 64 -6.75 -11.92 -5.49
CA LEU A 64 -6.04 -12.37 -4.30
C LEU A 64 -5.12 -13.57 -4.60
N PRO A 65 -4.01 -13.74 -3.85
CA PRO A 65 -3.22 -14.95 -3.85
C PRO A 65 -4.07 -16.20 -3.59
N SER A 66 -3.65 -17.35 -4.11
CA SER A 66 -4.40 -18.61 -4.02
C SER A 66 -4.53 -19.19 -2.60
N ASN A 67 -3.78 -18.65 -1.64
CA ASN A 67 -3.92 -19.01 -0.22
C ASN A 67 -5.10 -18.32 0.47
N TYR A 68 -5.86 -17.48 -0.21
CA TYR A 68 -7.09 -16.90 0.33
C TYR A 68 -8.31 -17.71 -0.03
N ILE A 69 -9.21 -17.89 0.94
CA ILE A 69 -10.54 -18.49 0.77
C ILE A 69 -11.60 -17.58 1.39
N THR A 70 -12.80 -17.57 0.83
CA THR A 70 -13.91 -16.79 1.35
C THR A 70 -14.44 -17.37 2.66
N LYS A 71 -15.18 -16.55 3.40
CA LYS A 71 -15.90 -17.01 4.61
C LYS A 71 -16.85 -18.16 4.30
N SER A 72 -17.47 -18.16 3.12
CA SER A 72 -18.37 -19.25 2.68
C SER A 72 -17.61 -20.57 2.48
N GLU A 73 -16.47 -20.52 1.80
CA GLU A 73 -15.61 -21.69 1.59
C GLU A 73 -15.07 -22.22 2.92
N ALA A 74 -14.61 -21.34 3.81
CA ALA A 74 -14.13 -21.73 5.14
C ALA A 74 -15.24 -22.39 5.98
N LYS A 75 -16.46 -21.86 5.94
CA LYS A 75 -17.62 -22.46 6.63
C LYS A 75 -17.96 -23.85 6.10
N ALA A 76 -17.81 -24.09 4.80
CA ALA A 76 -17.99 -25.41 4.21
C ALA A 76 -16.99 -26.45 4.76
N LEU A 77 -15.82 -25.99 5.26
CA LEU A 77 -14.81 -26.81 5.93
C LEU A 77 -15.02 -26.93 7.45
N GLY A 78 -16.10 -26.35 7.98
CA GLY A 78 -16.44 -26.38 9.41
C GLY A 78 -15.99 -25.17 10.22
N TRP A 79 -15.41 -24.16 9.57
CA TRP A 79 -15.03 -22.92 10.24
C TRP A 79 -16.25 -22.12 10.69
N HIS A 80 -16.21 -21.58 11.91
CA HIS A 80 -17.29 -20.78 12.49
C HIS A 80 -16.79 -19.54 13.23
N GLY A 81 -15.57 -19.08 12.90
CA GLY A 81 -14.93 -17.91 13.46
C GLY A 81 -13.52 -18.17 13.99
N GLY A 82 -12.78 -17.13 14.28
CA GLY A 82 -11.39 -17.21 14.72
C GLY A 82 -10.42 -17.59 13.60
N SER A 83 -9.30 -18.20 13.96
CA SER A 83 -8.30 -18.66 12.99
C SER A 83 -8.87 -19.71 12.06
N VAL A 84 -8.56 -19.63 10.77
CA VAL A 84 -8.93 -20.63 9.77
C VAL A 84 -7.93 -21.78 9.69
N GLU A 85 -6.73 -21.62 10.25
CA GLU A 85 -5.62 -22.59 10.16
C GLU A 85 -6.01 -24.01 10.53
N LYS A 86 -6.84 -24.18 11.55
CA LYS A 86 -7.32 -25.51 12.00
C LYS A 86 -8.19 -26.23 10.96
N TYR A 87 -8.90 -25.48 10.13
CA TYR A 87 -9.88 -25.99 9.16
C TYR A 87 -9.33 -26.05 7.75
N ALA A 88 -8.44 -25.11 7.41
CA ALA A 88 -7.78 -24.99 6.14
C ALA A 88 -6.32 -24.56 6.38
N PRO A 89 -5.41 -25.49 6.71
CA PRO A 89 -4.01 -25.20 6.95
C PRO A 89 -3.37 -24.46 5.76
N GLY A 90 -2.60 -23.41 6.03
CA GLY A 90 -1.97 -22.60 4.99
C GLY A 90 -2.91 -21.66 4.24
N LYS A 91 -4.12 -21.44 4.73
CA LYS A 91 -5.11 -20.52 4.15
C LYS A 91 -5.37 -19.31 5.06
N CYS A 92 -5.79 -18.22 4.40
CA CYS A 92 -6.27 -17.00 5.02
C CYS A 92 -7.70 -16.71 4.57
N ILE A 93 -8.47 -15.94 5.34
CA ILE A 93 -9.81 -15.51 4.94
C ILE A 93 -9.69 -14.26 4.03
N GLY A 94 -10.32 -14.30 2.87
CA GLY A 94 -10.37 -13.16 1.97
C GLY A 94 -11.23 -13.39 0.73
N GLY A 95 -11.58 -12.29 0.05
CA GLY A 95 -12.41 -12.29 -1.15
C GLY A 95 -13.89 -12.01 -0.88
N ASP A 96 -14.29 -11.81 0.36
CA ASP A 96 -15.67 -11.42 0.70
C ASP A 96 -15.95 -9.95 0.39
N VAL A 97 -17.22 -9.62 0.16
CA VAL A 97 -17.65 -8.24 -0.10
C VAL A 97 -17.42 -7.37 1.15
N PHE A 98 -16.80 -6.22 0.95
CA PHE A 98 -16.75 -5.15 1.94
C PHE A 98 -17.77 -4.06 1.57
N THR A 99 -18.71 -3.78 2.44
CA THR A 99 -19.88 -2.95 2.10
C THR A 99 -19.67 -1.44 2.27
N ASN A 100 -18.51 -0.99 2.77
CA ASN A 100 -18.18 0.44 3.00
C ASN A 100 -19.33 1.25 3.65
N ARG A 101 -20.03 0.67 4.62
CA ARG A 101 -21.25 1.25 5.23
C ARG A 101 -21.04 2.61 5.87
N GLN A 102 -19.82 2.89 6.33
CA GLN A 102 -19.47 4.17 6.97
C GLN A 102 -18.99 5.20 5.95
N SER A 103 -18.91 4.84 4.67
CA SER A 103 -18.46 5.70 3.58
C SER A 103 -17.10 6.35 3.84
N ILE A 104 -16.17 5.62 4.47
CA ILE A 104 -14.80 6.08 4.74
C ILE A 104 -13.99 6.03 3.43
N LEU A 105 -14.20 4.97 2.63
CA LEU A 105 -13.62 4.84 1.29
C LEU A 105 -14.54 5.48 0.24
N PRO A 106 -14.04 5.80 -0.98
CA PRO A 106 -14.87 6.32 -2.06
C PRO A 106 -16.12 5.47 -2.30
N ILE A 107 -17.28 6.09 -2.44
CA ILE A 107 -18.57 5.39 -2.54
C ILE A 107 -18.93 4.93 -3.98
N THR A 108 -18.08 5.26 -4.94
CA THR A 108 -18.27 4.94 -6.36
C THR A 108 -17.78 3.54 -6.74
N HIS A 109 -17.13 2.83 -5.82
CA HIS A 109 -16.52 1.51 -6.07
C HIS A 109 -17.21 0.40 -5.28
N GLU A 110 -17.13 -0.81 -5.82
CA GLU A 110 -17.39 -2.04 -5.07
C GLU A 110 -16.08 -2.60 -4.51
N TYR A 111 -16.13 -3.13 -3.30
CA TYR A 111 -14.93 -3.56 -2.58
C TYR A 111 -14.98 -5.02 -2.16
N ARG A 112 -13.79 -5.61 -2.08
CA ARG A 112 -13.53 -6.89 -1.42
C ARG A 112 -12.55 -6.67 -0.28
N GLU A 113 -12.55 -7.60 0.69
CA GLU A 113 -11.63 -7.56 1.83
C GLU A 113 -10.84 -8.85 1.97
N CYS A 114 -9.68 -8.79 2.61
CA CYS A 114 -8.91 -9.95 3.04
C CYS A 114 -8.16 -9.70 4.34
N ASP A 115 -7.90 -10.77 5.07
CA ASP A 115 -7.10 -10.74 6.29
C ASP A 115 -5.63 -10.55 5.97
N ILE A 116 -4.91 -9.83 6.83
CA ILE A 116 -3.47 -9.62 6.74
C ILE A 116 -2.78 -10.13 8.01
N ASP A 117 -1.59 -10.72 7.85
CA ASP A 117 -0.76 -11.32 8.92
C ASP A 117 -1.50 -12.42 9.69
N THR A 118 -2.22 -13.29 8.99
CA THR A 118 -3.02 -14.36 9.61
C THR A 118 -2.59 -15.78 9.24
N LEU A 119 -1.62 -15.93 8.35
CA LEU A 119 -1.09 -17.23 7.94
C LEU A 119 -0.43 -17.93 9.15
N GLY A 120 -0.96 -19.10 9.53
CA GLY A 120 -0.50 -19.83 10.72
C GLY A 120 -0.81 -19.16 12.06
N ALA A 121 -1.53 -18.04 12.08
CA ALA A 121 -1.86 -17.32 13.30
C ALA A 121 -2.98 -17.99 14.09
N SER A 122 -3.00 -17.79 15.42
CA SER A 122 -4.02 -18.32 16.31
C SER A 122 -5.34 -17.53 16.28
N SER A 123 -5.34 -16.34 15.70
CA SER A 123 -6.52 -15.48 15.55
C SER A 123 -6.44 -14.67 14.25
N ARG A 124 -7.56 -14.09 13.83
CA ARG A 124 -7.61 -13.24 12.63
C ARG A 124 -7.03 -11.81 12.84
N GLY A 125 -6.91 -11.36 14.09
CA GLY A 125 -6.46 -10.01 14.38
C GLY A 125 -7.31 -8.91 13.69
N PRO A 126 -6.88 -7.62 13.78
CA PRO A 126 -7.63 -6.49 13.21
C PRO A 126 -7.17 -6.07 11.80
N LYS A 127 -6.06 -6.60 11.30
CA LYS A 127 -5.44 -6.14 10.05
C LYS A 127 -6.20 -6.66 8.83
N ARG A 128 -6.51 -5.75 7.89
CA ARG A 128 -7.20 -6.08 6.63
C ARG A 128 -6.62 -5.27 5.46
N ILE A 129 -6.74 -5.82 4.29
CA ILE A 129 -6.76 -5.08 3.04
C ILE A 129 -8.21 -5.04 2.54
N VAL A 130 -8.61 -3.86 2.04
CA VAL A 130 -9.82 -3.64 1.26
C VAL A 130 -9.40 -3.12 -0.11
N TYR A 131 -9.91 -3.70 -1.17
CA TYR A 131 -9.54 -3.31 -2.53
C TYR A 131 -10.78 -3.19 -3.42
N SER A 132 -10.75 -2.23 -4.34
CA SER A 132 -11.80 -2.07 -5.34
C SER A 132 -11.71 -3.15 -6.42
N ILE A 133 -12.83 -3.54 -7.01
CA ILE A 133 -12.86 -4.58 -8.05
C ILE A 133 -12.90 -4.02 -9.47
N ASP A 134 -13.02 -2.73 -9.62
CA ASP A 134 -13.09 -2.02 -10.90
C ASP A 134 -11.76 -1.38 -11.33
N ASP A 135 -10.97 -0.88 -10.40
CA ASP A 135 -9.67 -0.24 -10.67
C ASP A 135 -8.51 -0.77 -9.81
N PHE A 136 -8.80 -1.68 -8.86
CA PHE A 136 -7.82 -2.35 -8.00
C PHE A 136 -7.02 -1.42 -7.08
N GLU A 137 -7.57 -0.27 -6.72
CA GLU A 137 -7.04 0.54 -5.64
C GLU A 137 -7.05 -0.23 -4.32
N VAL A 138 -5.95 -0.16 -3.59
CA VAL A 138 -5.72 -0.98 -2.39
C VAL A 138 -5.62 -0.11 -1.16
N TYR A 139 -6.38 -0.43 -0.13
CA TYR A 139 -6.43 0.24 1.16
C TYR A 139 -6.11 -0.74 2.28
N TYR A 140 -5.30 -0.30 3.23
CA TYR A 140 -4.97 -1.08 4.42
C TYR A 140 -5.62 -0.49 5.67
N THR A 141 -6.07 -1.35 6.57
CA THR A 141 -6.47 -0.98 7.92
C THR A 141 -5.77 -1.86 8.95
N GLY A 142 -5.20 -1.24 9.98
CA GLY A 142 -4.60 -1.93 11.11
C GLY A 142 -5.50 -1.97 12.35
N ASP A 143 -6.64 -1.28 12.32
CA ASP A 143 -7.53 -1.01 13.44
C ASP A 143 -8.98 -1.48 13.22
N HIS A 144 -9.15 -2.53 12.39
CA HIS A 144 -10.44 -3.15 12.10
C HIS A 144 -11.45 -2.16 11.50
N TYR A 145 -11.03 -1.49 10.41
CA TYR A 145 -11.82 -0.56 9.58
C TYR A 145 -12.11 0.82 10.19
N ALA A 146 -11.47 1.20 11.29
CA ALA A 146 -11.66 2.53 11.86
C ALA A 146 -10.94 3.62 11.04
N SER A 147 -9.78 3.27 10.46
CA SER A 147 -9.04 4.14 9.54
C SER A 147 -8.43 3.33 8.40
N PHE A 148 -8.07 4.01 7.31
CA PHE A 148 -7.46 3.39 6.14
C PHE A 148 -6.23 4.18 5.67
N GLU A 149 -5.23 3.43 5.22
CA GLU A 149 -4.07 3.90 4.48
C GLU A 149 -4.25 3.50 3.01
N HIS A 150 -4.17 4.44 2.07
CA HIS A 150 -4.17 4.13 0.64
C HIS A 150 -2.78 3.64 0.24
N LEU A 151 -2.68 2.47 -0.35
CA LEU A 151 -1.41 1.84 -0.69
C LEU A 151 -1.04 1.98 -2.16
N THR A 152 -1.99 1.77 -3.06
CA THR A 152 -1.77 1.82 -4.53
C THR A 152 -3.01 2.32 -5.24
#